data_53247ec1bd61615d5ea8f61f11d6ed02
#
_entry.id   53247ec1bd61615d5ea8f61f11d6ed02
#
_cell.length_a   1.000
_cell.length_b   1.000
_cell.length_c   1.000
_cell.angle_alpha   90.00
_cell.angle_beta   90.00
_cell.angle_gamma   90.00
#
_symmetry.space_group_name_H-M   'P 1'
#
loop_
_entity.id
_entity.type
_entity.pdbx_description
1 polymer ?
#
loop_
_entity_poly.entity_id
_entity_poly.type
_entity_poly.pdbx_seq_one_letter_code
_entity_poly.pdbx_strand_id
1 'polypeptide(L)'
;MGERSLNNTSGEFTDWEYRNIALAVVTQCAVLVHELATNGRASTSCMHACLKPVYQLNADSVASLYPSPAEFSQGMQILQNSFDSKGLREHAEVVRYMLGMLILQQHLSRNRAMMSEIGARLRDFGPEYTSGLSDPEVLLKADCSRLARLYQDTISLLSYRIHVAGNPEHLRNQQVAEQIRAVLLAGIRSAMLWHQLGGRRWHLFFYKKHIRQTLSDIRRKLISVSTH
;
A
#
# COMPACT_ATOMS: atom_id res chain seq x y z
N MET A 1 -4.34 10.89 23.90
CA MET A 1 -3.34 9.83 23.72
C MET A 1 -2.43 10.28 22.59
N GLY A 2 -1.17 10.68 22.94
CA GLY A 2 -0.29 11.46 22.08
C GLY A 2 0.11 10.71 20.81
N GLU A 3 0.17 11.43 19.71
CA GLU A 3 0.87 11.04 18.50
C GLU A 3 2.33 10.73 18.86
N ARG A 4 2.69 9.44 18.92
CA ARG A 4 4.11 9.08 18.94
C ARG A 4 4.66 9.43 17.56
N SER A 5 5.46 10.48 17.52
CA SER A 5 6.36 10.75 16.40
C SER A 5 7.28 9.54 16.27
N LEU A 6 7.22 8.85 15.13
CA LEU A 6 8.16 7.78 14.79
C LEU A 6 9.51 8.45 14.56
N ASN A 7 10.36 8.49 15.59
CA ASN A 7 11.72 8.99 15.49
C ASN A 7 12.57 7.97 14.73
N ASN A 8 12.98 8.32 13.53
CA ASN A 8 13.72 7.46 12.62
C ASN A 8 15.23 7.78 12.67
N THR A 9 15.86 7.59 13.84
CA THR A 9 17.28 7.96 14.08
C THR A 9 18.28 6.87 13.69
N SER A 10 17.89 5.75 13.06
CA SER A 10 18.82 4.66 12.68
C SER A 10 18.46 3.95 11.36
N GLY A 11 17.79 4.61 10.44
CA GLY A 11 17.39 4.02 9.17
C GLY A 11 18.34 4.37 8.01
N GLU A 12 18.44 3.47 7.03
CA GLU A 12 19.18 3.64 5.77
C GLU A 12 18.70 4.85 4.95
N PHE A 13 17.46 5.32 5.19
CA PHE A 13 16.79 6.40 4.48
C PHE A 13 16.38 7.54 5.42
N THR A 14 16.35 8.76 4.89
CA THR A 14 15.82 9.94 5.59
C THR A 14 14.30 9.89 5.74
N ASP A 15 13.72 10.70 6.63
CA ASP A 15 12.26 10.81 6.80
C ASP A 15 11.54 11.20 5.49
N TRP A 16 12.17 12.05 4.68
CA TRP A 16 11.64 12.41 3.37
C TRP A 16 11.67 11.23 2.40
N GLU A 17 12.74 10.44 2.39
CA GLU A 17 12.84 9.24 1.57
C GLU A 17 11.82 8.18 2.03
N TYR A 18 11.69 7.92 3.34
CA TYR A 18 10.67 7.01 3.86
C TYR A 18 9.24 7.45 3.55
N ARG A 19 8.95 8.75 3.57
CA ARG A 19 7.68 9.30 3.10
C ARG A 19 7.41 8.92 1.64
N ASN A 20 8.41 9.05 0.78
CA ASN A 20 8.29 8.70 -0.63
C ASN A 20 8.21 7.19 -0.85
N ILE A 21 8.88 6.36 -0.04
CA ILE A 21 8.72 4.91 -0.03
C ILE A 21 7.28 4.54 0.34
N ALA A 22 6.72 5.10 1.40
CA ALA A 22 5.34 4.84 1.78
C ALA A 22 4.34 5.19 0.67
N LEU A 23 4.54 6.31 -0.05
CA LEU A 23 3.73 6.68 -1.21
C LEU A 23 3.91 5.70 -2.39
N ALA A 24 5.14 5.23 -2.60
CA ALA A 24 5.43 4.21 -3.61
C ALA A 24 4.74 2.87 -3.30
N VAL A 25 4.63 2.49 -2.02
CA VAL A 25 3.85 1.31 -1.60
C VAL A 25 2.36 1.49 -1.89
N VAL A 26 1.79 2.68 -1.65
CA VAL A 26 0.40 2.98 -2.08
C VAL A 26 0.25 2.79 -3.59
N THR A 27 1.23 3.26 -4.37
CA THR A 27 1.23 3.10 -5.83
C THR A 27 1.39 1.63 -6.22
N GLN A 28 2.25 0.86 -5.55
CA GLN A 28 2.39 -0.58 -5.78
C GLN A 28 1.07 -1.33 -5.52
N CYS A 29 0.36 -0.99 -4.45
CA CYS A 29 -0.98 -1.54 -4.21
C CYS A 29 -1.96 -1.17 -5.34
N ALA A 30 -1.90 0.05 -5.87
CA ALA A 30 -2.72 0.47 -7.00
C ALA A 30 -2.40 -0.32 -8.29
N VAL A 31 -1.12 -0.64 -8.53
CA VAL A 31 -0.67 -1.51 -9.63
C VAL A 31 -1.26 -2.91 -9.48
N LEU A 32 -1.12 -3.51 -8.30
CA LEU A 32 -1.66 -4.85 -8.03
C LEU A 32 -3.19 -4.90 -8.21
N VAL A 33 -3.93 -3.87 -7.78
CA VAL A 33 -5.37 -3.75 -8.02
C VAL A 33 -5.66 -3.72 -9.52
N HIS A 34 -4.90 -2.97 -10.30
CA HIS A 34 -5.06 -2.88 -11.74
C HIS A 34 -4.78 -4.23 -12.43
N GLU A 35 -3.67 -4.89 -12.08
CA GLU A 35 -3.30 -6.21 -12.62
C GLU A 35 -4.35 -7.28 -12.29
N LEU A 36 -4.82 -7.34 -11.04
CA LEU A 36 -5.89 -8.25 -10.64
C LEU A 36 -7.17 -8.00 -11.41
N ALA A 37 -7.56 -6.73 -11.59
CA ALA A 37 -8.80 -6.37 -12.29
C ALA A 37 -8.72 -6.65 -13.79
N THR A 38 -7.56 -6.49 -14.43
CA THR A 38 -7.39 -6.64 -15.89
C THR A 38 -6.97 -8.05 -16.29
N ASN A 39 -6.07 -8.69 -15.53
CA ASN A 39 -5.45 -9.97 -15.88
C ASN A 39 -5.90 -11.14 -15.00
N GLY A 40 -6.69 -10.88 -13.94
CA GLY A 40 -7.12 -11.88 -12.96
C GLY A 40 -6.01 -12.41 -12.04
N ARG A 41 -4.80 -11.90 -12.16
CA ARG A 41 -3.62 -12.32 -11.39
C ARG A 41 -2.64 -11.17 -11.20
N ALA A 42 -1.87 -11.23 -10.12
CA ALA A 42 -0.79 -10.31 -9.81
C ALA A 42 0.38 -11.08 -9.16
N SER A 43 1.54 -10.44 -9.02
CA SER A 43 2.71 -11.04 -8.39
C SER A 43 2.43 -11.40 -6.93
N THR A 44 2.55 -12.68 -6.58
CA THR A 44 2.37 -13.21 -5.22
C THR A 44 3.37 -12.56 -4.24
N SER A 45 4.64 -12.42 -4.64
CA SER A 45 5.67 -11.79 -3.79
C SER A 45 5.37 -10.33 -3.51
N CYS A 46 4.94 -9.56 -4.52
CA CYS A 46 4.55 -8.16 -4.33
C CYS A 46 3.29 -8.04 -3.45
N MET A 47 2.34 -8.97 -3.57
CA MET A 47 1.17 -9.01 -2.70
C MET A 47 1.58 -9.24 -1.24
N HIS A 48 2.43 -10.25 -0.98
CA HIS A 48 2.97 -10.49 0.36
C HIS A 48 3.66 -9.26 0.94
N ALA A 49 4.54 -8.61 0.18
CA ALA A 49 5.24 -7.41 0.61
C ALA A 49 4.28 -6.27 0.99
N CYS A 50 3.18 -6.10 0.24
CA CYS A 50 2.17 -5.08 0.51
C CYS A 50 1.25 -5.43 1.69
N LEU A 51 0.92 -6.72 1.90
CA LEU A 51 -0.02 -7.14 2.96
C LEU A 51 0.64 -7.23 4.33
N LYS A 52 1.91 -7.64 4.42
CA LYS A 52 2.65 -7.80 5.68
C LYS A 52 2.56 -6.57 6.62
N PRO A 53 2.73 -5.32 6.17
CA PRO A 53 2.63 -4.14 7.04
C PRO A 53 1.23 -3.89 7.63
N VAL A 54 0.18 -4.52 7.09
CA VAL A 54 -1.21 -4.37 7.60
C VAL A 54 -1.32 -4.89 9.03
N TYR A 55 -0.62 -5.97 9.34
CA TYR A 55 -0.62 -6.61 10.66
C TYR A 55 0.30 -5.93 11.68
N GLN A 56 1.23 -5.09 11.21
CA GLN A 56 2.18 -4.39 12.08
C GLN A 56 1.59 -3.05 12.56
N LEU A 57 0.73 -3.13 13.59
CA LEU A 57 0.03 -1.95 14.12
C LEU A 57 0.93 -1.04 14.95
N ASN A 58 1.91 -1.61 15.66
CA ASN A 58 2.86 -0.95 16.57
C ASN A 58 4.29 -1.17 16.06
N ALA A 59 4.62 -0.65 14.88
CA ALA A 59 5.98 -0.72 14.37
C ALA A 59 6.87 0.31 15.10
N ASP A 60 8.07 -0.11 15.48
CA ASP A 60 9.04 0.76 16.16
C ASP A 60 9.63 1.83 15.23
N SER A 61 9.70 1.52 13.94
CA SER A 61 10.21 2.41 12.90
C SER A 61 9.57 2.15 11.54
N VAL A 62 9.74 3.09 10.60
CA VAL A 62 9.30 2.88 9.21
C VAL A 62 10.16 1.82 8.53
N ALA A 63 11.44 1.72 8.89
CA ALA A 63 12.35 0.69 8.39
C ALA A 63 11.84 -0.72 8.73
N SER A 64 11.27 -0.93 9.92
CA SER A 64 10.72 -2.23 10.29
C SER A 64 9.45 -2.61 9.52
N LEU A 65 8.70 -1.61 9.05
CA LEU A 65 7.52 -1.83 8.19
C LEU A 65 7.90 -2.22 6.76
N TYR A 66 8.97 -1.63 6.24
CA TYR A 66 9.45 -1.83 4.87
C TYR A 66 10.94 -2.21 4.88
N PRO A 67 11.28 -3.42 5.37
CA PRO A 67 12.67 -3.85 5.49
C PRO A 67 13.38 -4.03 4.13
N SER A 68 12.61 -4.27 3.07
CA SER A 68 13.11 -4.45 1.71
C SER A 68 12.40 -3.49 0.74
N PRO A 69 12.75 -2.19 0.71
CA PRO A 69 12.10 -1.23 -0.18
C PRO A 69 12.22 -1.58 -1.68
N ALA A 70 13.19 -2.41 -2.07
CA ALA A 70 13.36 -2.91 -3.43
C ALA A 70 12.13 -3.68 -3.95
N GLU A 71 11.36 -4.32 -3.07
CA GLU A 71 10.12 -5.02 -3.42
C GLU A 71 9.04 -4.08 -4.00
N PHE A 72 9.17 -2.76 -3.77
CA PHE A 72 8.25 -1.73 -4.26
C PHE A 72 8.83 -0.94 -5.46
N SER A 73 9.84 -1.47 -6.13
CA SER A 73 10.53 -0.79 -7.25
C SER A 73 9.58 -0.44 -8.39
N GLN A 74 8.62 -1.30 -8.71
CA GLN A 74 7.60 -1.05 -9.73
C GLN A 74 6.70 0.14 -9.33
N GLY A 75 6.23 0.17 -8.09
CA GLY A 75 5.45 1.28 -7.55
C GLY A 75 6.22 2.60 -7.57
N MET A 76 7.52 2.58 -7.23
CA MET A 76 8.40 3.76 -7.32
C MET A 76 8.53 4.25 -8.75
N GLN A 77 8.73 3.34 -9.71
CA GLN A 77 8.88 3.69 -11.13
C GLN A 77 7.60 4.30 -11.70
N ILE A 78 6.45 3.66 -11.45
CA ILE A 78 5.17 4.14 -11.95
C ILE A 78 4.81 5.49 -11.31
N LEU A 79 5.03 5.64 -10.00
CA LEU A 79 4.85 6.93 -9.32
C LEU A 79 5.73 8.01 -9.94
N GLN A 80 7.00 7.73 -10.19
CA GLN A 80 7.93 8.67 -10.83
C GLN A 80 7.47 9.08 -12.23
N ASN A 81 7.01 8.12 -13.04
CA ASN A 81 6.52 8.36 -14.40
C ASN A 81 5.20 9.14 -14.42
N SER A 82 4.33 8.92 -13.43
CA SER A 82 3.01 9.56 -13.35
C SER A 82 3.04 11.09 -13.14
N PHE A 83 4.21 11.67 -12.88
CA PHE A 83 4.35 13.12 -12.74
C PHE A 83 4.52 13.87 -14.07
N ASP A 84 4.68 13.18 -15.19
CA ASP A 84 4.63 13.80 -16.54
C ASP A 84 3.34 13.44 -17.28
N SER A 85 3.05 14.18 -18.35
CA SER A 85 1.79 14.05 -19.09
C SER A 85 1.65 12.71 -19.82
N LYS A 86 2.76 12.09 -20.21
CA LYS A 86 2.76 10.79 -20.92
C LYS A 86 2.48 9.68 -19.91
N GLY A 87 3.29 9.60 -18.86
CA GLY A 87 3.13 8.57 -17.84
C GLY A 87 1.81 8.69 -17.07
N LEU A 88 1.30 9.91 -16.85
CA LEU A 88 -0.02 10.11 -16.26
C LEU A 88 -1.15 9.50 -17.11
N ARG A 89 -1.08 9.62 -18.43
CA ARG A 89 -2.07 9.00 -19.34
C ARG A 89 -1.91 7.48 -19.39
N GLU A 90 -0.67 7.01 -19.46
CA GLU A 90 -0.35 5.58 -19.52
C GLU A 90 -0.80 4.84 -18.26
N HIS A 91 -0.65 5.47 -17.08
CA HIS A 91 -0.98 4.88 -15.78
C HIS A 91 -2.22 5.50 -15.12
N ALA A 92 -3.15 6.06 -15.91
CA ALA A 92 -4.30 6.82 -15.39
C ALA A 92 -5.14 6.05 -14.37
N GLU A 93 -5.41 4.76 -14.61
CA GLU A 93 -6.18 3.93 -13.69
C GLU A 93 -5.40 3.68 -12.36
N VAL A 94 -4.11 3.39 -12.45
CA VAL A 94 -3.26 3.21 -11.26
C VAL A 94 -3.24 4.50 -10.43
N VAL A 95 -3.07 5.65 -11.07
CA VAL A 95 -3.10 6.96 -10.39
C VAL A 95 -4.47 7.21 -9.75
N ARG A 96 -5.55 6.84 -10.42
CA ARG A 96 -6.92 6.95 -9.89
C ARG A 96 -7.09 6.10 -8.62
N TYR A 97 -6.61 4.85 -8.61
CA TYR A 97 -6.67 3.98 -7.43
C TYR A 97 -5.79 4.51 -6.29
N MET A 98 -4.57 4.94 -6.60
CA MET A 98 -3.67 5.57 -5.61
C MET A 98 -4.34 6.78 -4.94
N LEU A 99 -4.88 7.72 -5.72
CA LEU A 99 -5.59 8.89 -5.19
C LEU A 99 -6.83 8.47 -4.39
N GLY A 100 -7.55 7.45 -4.83
CA GLY A 100 -8.69 6.88 -4.11
C GLY A 100 -8.32 6.35 -2.74
N MET A 101 -7.19 5.65 -2.61
CA MET A 101 -6.67 5.17 -1.32
C MET A 101 -6.30 6.32 -0.38
N LEU A 102 -5.70 7.41 -0.92
CA LEU A 102 -5.39 8.62 -0.15
C LEU A 102 -6.67 9.35 0.33
N ILE A 103 -7.74 9.30 -0.45
CA ILE A 103 -9.05 9.85 -0.06
C ILE A 103 -9.68 8.98 1.03
N LEU A 104 -9.71 7.67 0.85
CA LEU A 104 -10.24 6.72 1.86
C LEU A 104 -9.48 6.83 3.18
N GLN A 105 -8.15 6.96 3.15
CA GLN A 105 -7.34 7.21 4.33
C GLN A 105 -7.83 8.46 5.09
N GLN A 106 -8.13 9.56 4.39
CA GLN A 106 -8.62 10.77 5.01
C GLN A 106 -10.01 10.59 5.64
N HIS A 107 -10.92 9.88 4.97
CA HIS A 107 -12.25 9.57 5.52
C HIS A 107 -12.12 8.67 6.75
N LEU A 108 -11.30 7.63 6.67
CA LEU A 108 -11.06 6.68 7.75
C LEU A 108 -10.44 7.37 8.99
N SER A 109 -9.47 8.26 8.81
CA SER A 109 -8.83 9.01 9.90
C SER A 109 -9.80 9.88 10.71
N ARG A 110 -10.94 10.26 10.12
CA ARG A 110 -12.01 11.02 10.79
C ARG A 110 -12.99 10.12 11.54
N ASN A 111 -12.99 8.80 11.28
CA ASN A 111 -13.87 7.83 11.91
C ASN A 111 -13.11 7.01 12.95
N ARG A 112 -13.00 7.55 14.18
CA ARG A 112 -12.26 6.92 15.28
C ARG A 112 -12.83 5.55 15.68
N ALA A 113 -14.14 5.37 15.62
CA ALA A 113 -14.79 4.11 15.96
C ALA A 113 -14.38 3.00 14.97
N MET A 114 -14.47 3.26 13.68
CA MET A 114 -14.06 2.33 12.64
C MET A 114 -12.54 2.03 12.70
N MET A 115 -11.71 3.05 12.98
CA MET A 115 -10.26 2.86 13.19
C MET A 115 -9.98 1.93 14.36
N SER A 116 -10.70 2.08 15.47
CA SER A 116 -10.56 1.22 16.65
C SER A 116 -10.99 -0.21 16.35
N GLU A 117 -12.10 -0.40 15.65
CA GLU A 117 -12.61 -1.70 15.21
C GLU A 117 -11.61 -2.42 14.30
N ILE A 118 -11.11 -1.73 13.25
CA ILE A 118 -10.09 -2.30 12.36
C ILE A 118 -8.87 -2.74 13.16
N GLY A 119 -8.37 -1.88 14.07
CA GLY A 119 -7.21 -2.19 14.90
C GLY A 119 -7.45 -3.37 15.85
N ALA A 120 -8.65 -3.54 16.41
CA ALA A 120 -9.00 -4.67 17.24
C ALA A 120 -8.98 -5.98 16.44
N ARG A 121 -9.69 -6.01 15.30
CA ARG A 121 -9.77 -7.20 14.44
C ARG A 121 -8.41 -7.61 13.86
N LEU A 122 -7.54 -6.65 13.52
CA LEU A 122 -6.19 -6.96 13.04
C LEU A 122 -5.29 -7.58 14.13
N ARG A 123 -5.46 -7.18 15.41
CA ARG A 123 -4.76 -7.83 16.53
C ARG A 123 -5.20 -9.28 16.73
N ASP A 124 -6.49 -9.55 16.55
CA ASP A 124 -7.05 -10.88 16.74
C ASP A 124 -6.67 -11.84 15.58
N PHE A 125 -6.41 -11.30 14.39
CA PHE A 125 -6.10 -12.15 13.23
C PHE A 125 -4.73 -12.82 13.35
N GLY A 126 -3.73 -12.21 13.98
CA GLY A 126 -2.35 -12.70 13.97
C GLY A 126 -1.81 -12.98 12.54
N PRO A 127 -0.52 -12.92 12.31
CA PRO A 127 0.03 -13.36 11.01
C PRO A 127 0.03 -14.89 10.96
N GLU A 128 -0.73 -15.50 10.05
CA GLU A 128 -0.65 -16.95 9.79
C GLU A 128 0.68 -17.38 9.14
N TYR A 129 1.49 -16.42 8.72
CA TYR A 129 2.81 -16.64 8.11
C TYR A 129 3.83 -17.37 8.98
N THR A 130 3.50 -17.69 10.23
CA THR A 130 4.45 -18.30 11.19
C THR A 130 4.36 -19.82 11.30
N SER A 131 3.35 -20.45 10.74
CA SER A 131 3.27 -21.91 10.72
C SER A 131 3.98 -22.46 9.47
N GLY A 132 5.24 -22.82 9.59
CA GLY A 132 6.09 -23.35 8.51
C GLY A 132 5.65 -24.66 7.87
N LEU A 133 4.36 -24.99 7.87
CA LEU A 133 3.76 -26.22 7.38
C LEU A 133 2.75 -26.00 6.24
N SER A 134 2.48 -24.76 5.82
CA SER A 134 1.48 -24.47 4.80
C SER A 134 2.10 -23.85 3.56
N ASP A 135 1.56 -24.20 2.38
CA ASP A 135 1.93 -23.60 1.09
C ASP A 135 1.73 -22.07 1.16
N PRO A 136 2.72 -21.26 0.76
CA PRO A 136 2.63 -19.81 0.72
C PRO A 136 1.41 -19.27 -0.06
N GLU A 137 0.97 -19.94 -1.11
CA GLU A 137 -0.23 -19.57 -1.86
C GLU A 137 -1.51 -19.77 -1.04
N VAL A 138 -1.60 -20.87 -0.30
CA VAL A 138 -2.76 -21.15 0.58
C VAL A 138 -2.85 -20.12 1.68
N LEU A 139 -1.70 -19.75 2.29
CA LEU A 139 -1.64 -18.72 3.31
C LEU A 139 -2.06 -17.36 2.77
N LEU A 140 -1.53 -16.97 1.61
CA LEU A 140 -1.91 -15.70 0.95
C LEU A 140 -3.41 -15.64 0.66
N LYS A 141 -4.00 -16.74 0.20
CA LYS A 141 -5.45 -16.82 -0.07
C LYS A 141 -6.26 -16.63 1.20
N ALA A 142 -5.87 -17.30 2.29
CA ALA A 142 -6.54 -17.16 3.60
C ALA A 142 -6.45 -15.74 4.15
N ASP A 143 -5.28 -15.11 4.05
CA ASP A 143 -5.06 -13.71 4.43
C ASP A 143 -5.90 -12.75 3.60
N CYS A 144 -5.91 -12.92 2.28
CA CYS A 144 -6.73 -12.08 1.39
C CYS A 144 -8.21 -12.19 1.74
N SER A 145 -8.71 -13.39 2.02
CA SER A 145 -10.11 -13.59 2.38
C SER A 145 -10.47 -12.88 3.69
N ARG A 146 -9.60 -12.97 4.73
CA ARG A 146 -9.80 -12.28 6.02
C ARG A 146 -9.75 -10.77 5.89
N LEU A 147 -8.74 -10.24 5.20
CA LEU A 147 -8.59 -8.80 5.00
C LEU A 147 -9.69 -8.23 4.09
N ALA A 148 -10.17 -9.00 3.11
CA ALA A 148 -11.31 -8.63 2.28
C ALA A 148 -12.59 -8.51 3.10
N ARG A 149 -12.83 -9.43 4.02
CA ARG A 149 -13.98 -9.37 4.93
C ARG A 149 -13.89 -8.14 5.84
N LEU A 150 -12.72 -7.89 6.41
CA LEU A 150 -12.48 -6.67 7.20
C LEU A 150 -12.77 -5.41 6.39
N TYR A 151 -12.28 -5.32 5.15
CA TYR A 151 -12.56 -4.20 4.25
C TYR A 151 -14.08 -4.05 3.99
N GLN A 152 -14.80 -5.15 3.73
CA GLN A 152 -16.24 -5.14 3.47
C GLN A 152 -17.04 -4.65 4.67
N ASP A 153 -16.70 -5.11 5.86
CA ASP A 153 -17.44 -4.79 7.09
C ASP A 153 -17.15 -3.36 7.59
N THR A 154 -16.10 -2.72 7.10
CA THR A 154 -15.65 -1.40 7.59
C THR A 154 -15.52 -0.38 6.47
N ILE A 155 -14.45 -0.42 5.70
CA ILE A 155 -14.09 0.63 4.72
C ILE A 155 -15.13 0.77 3.62
N SER A 156 -15.77 -0.33 3.20
CA SER A 156 -16.83 -0.29 2.19
C SER A 156 -18.08 0.46 2.64
N LEU A 157 -18.22 0.74 3.96
CA LEU A 157 -19.34 1.50 4.54
C LEU A 157 -19.10 3.01 4.52
N LEU A 158 -17.87 3.46 4.18
CA LEU A 158 -17.57 4.87 4.01
C LEU A 158 -18.33 5.45 2.82
N SER A 159 -18.59 6.77 2.86
CA SER A 159 -19.31 7.49 1.79
C SER A 159 -18.57 7.52 0.45
N TYR A 160 -17.25 7.45 0.47
CA TYR A 160 -16.41 7.37 -0.73
C TYR A 160 -16.02 5.93 -1.03
N ARG A 161 -16.08 5.53 -2.30
CA ARG A 161 -15.70 4.18 -2.76
C ARG A 161 -14.77 4.27 -3.96
N ILE A 162 -13.77 3.40 -4.00
CA ILE A 162 -12.94 3.20 -5.19
C ILE A 162 -13.69 2.30 -6.15
N HIS A 163 -14.00 2.84 -7.33
CA HIS A 163 -14.57 2.05 -8.41
C HIS A 163 -13.43 1.39 -9.19
N VAL A 164 -13.34 0.05 -9.10
CA VAL A 164 -12.33 -0.74 -9.81
C VAL A 164 -12.88 -1.12 -11.18
N ALA A 165 -12.16 -0.73 -12.23
CA ALA A 165 -12.47 -1.05 -13.63
C ALA A 165 -11.51 -2.14 -14.14
N GLY A 166 -12.02 -3.08 -14.92
CA GLY A 166 -11.23 -4.18 -15.49
C GLY A 166 -12.09 -5.18 -16.24
N ASN A 167 -11.59 -6.39 -16.45
CA ASN A 167 -12.34 -7.45 -17.10
C ASN A 167 -13.48 -7.93 -16.17
N PRO A 168 -14.75 -7.92 -16.65
CA PRO A 168 -15.88 -8.36 -15.85
C PRO A 168 -15.78 -9.80 -15.35
N GLU A 169 -15.13 -10.70 -16.08
CA GLU A 169 -14.94 -12.11 -15.67
C GLU A 169 -14.02 -12.18 -14.44
N HIS A 170 -12.93 -11.42 -14.45
CA HIS A 170 -12.02 -11.36 -13.30
C HIS A 170 -12.67 -10.70 -12.10
N LEU A 171 -13.39 -9.61 -12.30
CA LEU A 171 -14.08 -8.89 -11.22
C LEU A 171 -15.22 -9.70 -10.58
N ARG A 172 -15.83 -10.65 -11.30
CA ARG A 172 -16.82 -11.59 -10.75
C ARG A 172 -16.20 -12.76 -10.00
N ASN A 173 -14.92 -13.06 -10.25
CA ASN A 173 -14.22 -14.12 -9.54
C ASN A 173 -14.04 -13.72 -8.07
N GLN A 174 -14.58 -14.54 -7.15
CA GLN A 174 -14.55 -14.24 -5.72
C GLN A 174 -13.12 -14.08 -5.19
N GLN A 175 -12.19 -14.96 -5.57
CA GLN A 175 -10.81 -14.91 -5.10
C GLN A 175 -10.11 -13.61 -5.56
N VAL A 176 -10.31 -13.21 -6.82
CA VAL A 176 -9.77 -11.95 -7.36
C VAL A 176 -10.37 -10.75 -6.63
N ALA A 177 -11.67 -10.77 -6.38
CA ALA A 177 -12.36 -9.70 -5.64
C ALA A 177 -11.86 -9.58 -4.18
N GLU A 178 -11.57 -10.72 -3.53
CA GLU A 178 -10.97 -10.75 -2.19
C GLU A 178 -9.54 -10.19 -2.20
N GLN A 179 -8.71 -10.60 -3.16
CA GLN A 179 -7.36 -10.07 -3.33
C GLN A 179 -7.37 -8.56 -3.57
N ILE A 180 -8.25 -8.04 -4.43
CA ILE A 180 -8.42 -6.60 -4.67
C ILE A 180 -8.73 -5.87 -3.37
N ARG A 181 -9.69 -6.34 -2.57
CA ARG A 181 -10.07 -5.68 -1.30
C ARG A 181 -8.95 -5.72 -0.28
N ALA A 182 -8.23 -6.84 -0.17
CA ALA A 182 -7.08 -6.97 0.72
C ALA A 182 -5.96 -5.97 0.34
N VAL A 183 -5.65 -5.87 -0.95
CA VAL A 183 -4.63 -4.93 -1.46
C VAL A 183 -5.09 -3.47 -1.30
N LEU A 184 -6.38 -3.16 -1.48
CA LEU A 184 -6.91 -1.82 -1.20
C LEU A 184 -6.74 -1.46 0.29
N LEU A 185 -6.99 -2.40 1.21
CA LEU A 185 -6.76 -2.18 2.64
C LEU A 185 -5.28 -1.92 2.93
N ALA A 186 -4.37 -2.68 2.32
CA ALA A 186 -2.92 -2.48 2.46
C ALA A 186 -2.47 -1.10 1.94
N GLY A 187 -3.00 -0.67 0.80
CA GLY A 187 -2.73 0.65 0.25
C GLY A 187 -3.24 1.78 1.16
N ILE A 188 -4.42 1.62 1.77
CA ILE A 188 -4.96 2.58 2.74
C ILE A 188 -4.08 2.62 4.01
N ARG A 189 -3.59 1.46 4.50
CA ARG A 189 -2.64 1.41 5.63
C ARG A 189 -1.34 2.16 5.31
N SER A 190 -0.79 1.95 4.12
CA SER A 190 0.41 2.66 3.65
C SER A 190 0.15 4.16 3.43
N ALA A 191 -1.05 4.55 3.00
CA ALA A 191 -1.48 5.94 2.92
C ALA A 191 -1.58 6.61 4.30
N MET A 192 -1.98 5.85 5.34
CA MET A 192 -1.96 6.33 6.72
C MET A 192 -0.53 6.62 7.19
N LEU A 193 0.40 5.71 6.92
CA LEU A 193 1.81 5.91 7.24
C LEU A 193 2.38 7.12 6.50
N TRP A 194 2.12 7.23 5.19
CA TRP A 194 2.51 8.41 4.40
C TRP A 194 2.02 9.71 5.03
N HIS A 195 0.76 9.74 5.50
CA HIS A 195 0.19 10.90 6.18
C HIS A 195 0.87 11.17 7.53
N GLN A 196 1.15 10.12 8.34
CA GLN A 196 1.86 10.22 9.62
C GLN A 196 3.28 10.79 9.45
N LEU A 197 3.96 10.44 8.36
CA LEU A 197 5.25 10.99 7.97
C LEU A 197 5.16 12.42 7.39
N GLY A 198 4.02 13.10 7.54
CA GLY A 198 3.81 14.47 7.07
C GLY A 198 3.43 14.58 5.60
N GLY A 199 3.08 13.46 4.93
CA GLY A 199 2.56 13.48 3.56
C GLY A 199 1.22 14.20 3.46
N ARG A 200 1.06 15.01 2.42
CA ARG A 200 -0.18 15.73 2.12
C ARG A 200 -0.45 15.68 0.62
N ARG A 201 -1.72 15.53 0.21
CA ARG A 201 -2.09 15.39 -1.21
C ARG A 201 -1.61 16.54 -2.09
N TRP A 202 -1.54 17.76 -1.56
CA TRP A 202 -1.02 18.91 -2.30
C TRP A 202 0.49 18.79 -2.59
N HIS A 203 1.27 17.97 -1.85
CA HIS A 203 2.67 17.67 -2.18
C HIS A 203 2.81 17.07 -3.58
N LEU A 204 1.83 16.28 -4.03
CA LEU A 204 1.82 15.66 -5.37
C LEU A 204 1.78 16.70 -6.50
N PHE A 205 1.32 17.91 -6.23
CA PHE A 205 1.26 18.99 -7.20
C PHE A 205 2.48 19.92 -7.09
N PHE A 206 2.83 20.33 -5.88
CA PHE A 206 3.87 21.36 -5.67
C PHE A 206 5.30 20.79 -5.60
N TYR A 207 5.47 19.55 -5.14
CA TYR A 207 6.77 18.92 -4.97
C TYR A 207 7.11 17.86 -6.02
N LYS A 208 6.45 17.86 -7.18
CA LYS A 208 6.63 16.87 -8.25
C LYS A 208 8.09 16.59 -8.59
N LYS A 209 8.86 17.65 -8.85
CA LYS A 209 10.28 17.52 -9.22
C LYS A 209 11.09 16.88 -8.10
N HIS A 210 10.84 17.30 -6.86
CA HIS A 210 11.58 16.79 -5.70
C HIS A 210 11.24 15.32 -5.42
N ILE A 211 9.95 14.94 -5.46
CA ILE A 211 9.51 13.55 -5.33
C ILE A 211 10.15 12.68 -6.43
N ARG A 212 10.12 13.11 -7.69
CA ARG A 212 10.74 12.37 -8.81
C ARG A 212 12.23 12.15 -8.59
N GLN A 213 12.97 13.17 -8.17
CA GLN A 213 14.39 13.08 -7.89
C GLN A 213 14.65 12.11 -6.74
N THR A 214 13.94 12.25 -5.63
CA THR A 214 14.05 11.36 -4.46
C THR A 214 13.81 9.90 -4.82
N LEU A 215 12.76 9.59 -5.59
CA LEU A 215 12.48 8.23 -6.05
C LEU A 215 13.61 7.67 -6.94
N SER A 216 14.20 8.50 -7.80
CA SER A 216 15.37 8.13 -8.61
C SER A 216 16.57 7.80 -7.72
N ASP A 217 16.81 8.61 -6.69
CA ASP A 217 17.95 8.46 -5.78
C ASP A 217 17.78 7.20 -4.91
N ILE A 218 16.58 6.95 -4.38
CA ILE A 218 16.26 5.73 -3.64
C ILE A 218 16.50 4.50 -4.52
N ARG A 219 16.00 4.48 -5.76
CA ARG A 219 16.18 3.33 -6.67
C ARG A 219 17.66 3.07 -6.97
N ARG A 220 18.48 4.13 -7.14
CA ARG A 220 19.94 3.98 -7.33
C ARG A 220 20.60 3.38 -6.09
N LYS A 221 20.25 3.84 -4.89
CA LYS A 221 20.75 3.26 -3.63
C LYS A 221 20.43 1.76 -3.55
N LEU A 222 19.18 1.37 -3.85
CA LEU A 222 18.75 -0.03 -3.79
C LEU A 222 19.48 -0.94 -4.77
N ILE A 223 19.81 -0.44 -5.98
CA ILE A 223 20.58 -1.21 -6.97
C ILE A 223 22.03 -1.39 -6.50
N SER A 224 22.66 -0.35 -5.92
CA SER A 224 24.04 -0.42 -5.45
C SER A 224 24.23 -1.41 -4.30
N VAL A 225 23.22 -1.57 -3.43
CA VAL A 225 23.26 -2.54 -2.31
C VAL A 225 23.08 -3.99 -2.81
N SER A 226 22.34 -4.21 -3.90
CA SER A 226 22.12 -5.55 -4.46
C SER A 226 23.31 -6.10 -5.24
N THR A 227 24.38 -5.31 -5.44
CA THR A 227 25.57 -5.68 -6.26
C THR A 227 26.77 -6.06 -5.38
N HIS A 228 26.64 -6.04 -4.06
CA HIS A 228 27.62 -6.49 -3.08
C HIS A 228 27.08 -7.69 -2.28
#